data_ca87ce49241ecac099675f7ac77e19a5
#
_entry.id   ca87ce49241ecac099675f7ac77e19a5
#
_cell.length_a   1.000
_cell.length_b   1.000
_cell.length_c   1.000
_cell.angle_alpha   90.00
_cell.angle_beta   90.00
_cell.angle_gamma   90.00
#
_symmetry.space_group_name_H-M   'P 1'
#
loop_
_entity.id
_entity.type
_entity.pdbx_description
1 polymer ?
#
loop_
_entity_poly.entity_id
_entity_poly.type
_entity_poly.pdbx_seq_one_letter_code
_entity_poly.pdbx_strand_id
1 'polypeptide(L)'
;SGACAGCGETPYAKLITQLYGEKTYWVNGVGCSLAWAGAFPSLPYTKNKEGRGPAFYGTLFEDQAENGLGVVLATKQRRAYVKQVAQQLLPLVPGTELETAINAWLSSFDDLDANDADARKLTAALESASLTGEAAELAEKLLKNKDQLGKKVVWLFGGDGWAYDIGYGGLDHVMASGEDINVFVVDTEVYSNTGGQSSK
;
A
#
# COMPACT_ATOMS: atom_id res chain seq x y z
N SER A 1 -0.98 -22.31 6.73
CA SER A 1 -2.08 -21.36 6.72
C SER A 1 -3.41 -22.06 6.48
N GLY A 2 -4.54 -21.39 6.67
CA GLY A 2 -5.88 -21.97 6.59
C GLY A 2 -6.45 -22.22 5.17
N ALA A 3 -5.64 -22.13 4.12
CA ALA A 3 -6.10 -22.40 2.76
C ALA A 3 -6.36 -23.90 2.54
N CYS A 4 -7.40 -24.22 1.75
CA CYS A 4 -7.70 -25.59 1.36
C CYS A 4 -6.58 -26.18 0.49
N ALA A 5 -6.45 -27.51 0.50
CA ALA A 5 -5.54 -28.20 -0.42
C ALA A 5 -5.96 -27.90 -1.88
N GLY A 6 -5.03 -27.41 -2.70
CA GLY A 6 -5.31 -27.02 -4.08
C GLY A 6 -6.08 -25.72 -4.26
N CYS A 7 -6.13 -24.84 -3.24
CA CYS A 7 -6.79 -23.54 -3.33
C CYS A 7 -6.27 -22.71 -4.51
N GLY A 8 -7.17 -22.26 -5.38
CA GLY A 8 -6.84 -21.47 -6.56
C GLY A 8 -6.49 -20.00 -6.28
N GLU A 9 -6.84 -19.46 -5.09
CA GLU A 9 -6.57 -18.05 -4.74
C GLU A 9 -5.11 -17.78 -4.39
N THR A 10 -4.47 -18.72 -3.68
CA THR A 10 -3.14 -18.51 -3.11
C THR A 10 -2.04 -18.22 -4.13
N PRO A 11 -2.04 -18.80 -5.36
CA PRO A 11 -1.06 -18.47 -6.39
C PRO A 11 -1.11 -17.00 -6.83
N TYR A 12 -2.30 -16.41 -6.92
CA TYR A 12 -2.46 -15.02 -7.32
C TYR A 12 -1.99 -14.06 -6.23
N ALA A 13 -2.38 -14.31 -4.97
CA ALA A 13 -1.88 -13.53 -3.84
C ALA A 13 -0.36 -13.61 -3.75
N LYS A 14 0.22 -14.79 -3.95
CA LYS A 14 1.68 -14.99 -4.01
C LYS A 14 2.31 -14.18 -5.13
N LEU A 15 1.75 -14.21 -6.34
CA LEU A 15 2.27 -13.48 -7.48
C LEU A 15 2.29 -11.97 -7.23
N ILE A 16 1.17 -11.40 -6.78
CA ILE A 16 1.05 -9.96 -6.51
C ILE A 16 2.04 -9.54 -5.41
N THR A 17 2.12 -10.29 -4.31
CA THR A 17 3.05 -9.97 -3.22
C THR A 17 4.52 -10.18 -3.60
N GLN A 18 4.83 -11.04 -4.57
CA GLN A 18 6.19 -11.17 -5.12
C GLN A 18 6.56 -10.02 -6.06
N LEU A 19 5.61 -9.51 -6.84
CA LEU A 19 5.84 -8.40 -7.77
C LEU A 19 5.98 -7.06 -7.04
N TYR A 20 5.14 -6.81 -6.06
CA TYR A 20 5.06 -5.50 -5.40
C TYR A 20 5.65 -5.49 -3.99
N GLY A 21 5.66 -6.64 -3.30
CA GLY A 21 6.32 -6.83 -2.02
C GLY A 21 5.96 -5.78 -0.98
N GLU A 22 6.98 -5.15 -0.44
CA GLU A 22 6.88 -4.10 0.58
C GLU A 22 6.20 -2.80 0.13
N LYS A 23 5.97 -2.64 -1.17
CA LYS A 23 5.24 -1.51 -1.74
C LYS A 23 3.72 -1.69 -1.67
N THR A 24 3.24 -2.87 -1.25
CA THR A 24 1.83 -3.24 -1.28
C THR A 24 1.08 -2.82 -0.03
N TYR A 25 -0.04 -2.15 -0.22
CA TYR A 25 -1.13 -2.09 0.73
C TYR A 25 -2.22 -3.07 0.27
N TRP A 26 -2.41 -4.13 1.03
CA TRP A 26 -3.29 -5.23 0.72
C TRP A 26 -4.58 -5.11 1.51
N VAL A 27 -5.68 -4.82 0.83
CA VAL A 27 -6.98 -4.60 1.46
C VAL A 27 -7.91 -5.76 1.12
N ASN A 28 -8.38 -6.45 2.15
CA ASN A 28 -9.13 -7.66 2.02
C ASN A 28 -10.36 -7.64 2.94
N GLY A 29 -11.50 -8.02 2.43
CA GLY A 29 -12.72 -8.18 3.20
C GLY A 29 -12.98 -9.63 3.59
N VAL A 30 -14.06 -9.85 4.32
CA VAL A 30 -14.50 -11.18 4.76
C VAL A 30 -14.76 -12.10 3.57
N GLY A 31 -14.39 -13.38 3.73
CA GLY A 31 -14.48 -14.39 2.70
C GLY A 31 -13.33 -15.39 2.79
N CYS A 32 -13.17 -16.26 1.79
CA CYS A 32 -12.08 -17.24 1.74
C CYS A 32 -10.71 -16.58 1.85
N SER A 33 -10.46 -15.52 1.11
CA SER A 33 -9.17 -14.84 1.08
C SER A 33 -8.79 -14.25 2.46
N LEU A 34 -9.73 -13.69 3.21
CA LEU A 34 -9.46 -13.27 4.60
C LEU A 34 -9.30 -14.48 5.52
N ALA A 35 -10.09 -15.52 5.34
CA ALA A 35 -10.04 -16.71 6.20
C ALA A 35 -8.68 -17.38 6.20
N TRP A 36 -8.03 -17.53 5.03
CA TRP A 36 -6.68 -18.11 4.96
C TRP A 36 -5.56 -17.07 5.13
N ALA A 37 -5.78 -15.80 4.78
CA ALA A 37 -4.74 -14.77 4.81
C ALA A 37 -4.76 -13.92 6.08
N GLY A 38 -5.91 -13.78 6.75
CA GLY A 38 -6.09 -12.96 7.95
C GLY A 38 -6.07 -13.72 9.27
N ALA A 39 -5.81 -15.03 9.26
CA ALA A 39 -5.79 -15.87 10.44
C ALA A 39 -4.54 -15.64 11.29
N PHE A 40 -4.62 -14.78 12.30
CA PHE A 40 -3.53 -14.55 13.25
C PHE A 40 -3.32 -15.78 14.16
N PRO A 41 -2.07 -16.18 14.46
CA PRO A 41 -0.80 -15.58 14.04
C PRO A 41 -0.25 -16.12 12.70
N SER A 42 -1.01 -16.90 11.96
CA SER A 42 -0.57 -17.67 10.78
C SER A 42 -0.68 -16.89 9.47
N LEU A 43 -0.40 -15.59 9.48
CA LEU A 43 -0.39 -14.78 8.26
C LEU A 43 0.60 -15.33 7.22
N PRO A 44 0.19 -15.47 5.94
CA PRO A 44 1.05 -16.01 4.89
C PRO A 44 2.07 -15.00 4.35
N TYR A 45 1.96 -13.73 4.76
CA TYR A 45 2.84 -12.66 4.32
C TYR A 45 4.03 -12.54 5.25
N THR A 46 5.21 -12.22 4.67
CA THR A 46 6.46 -12.13 5.41
C THR A 46 7.21 -10.85 5.07
N LYS A 47 8.29 -10.61 5.79
CA LYS A 47 9.21 -9.49 5.59
C LYS A 47 10.39 -9.91 4.75
N ASN A 48 10.94 -8.97 3.99
CA ASN A 48 12.22 -9.13 3.30
C ASN A 48 13.42 -9.06 4.28
N LYS A 49 14.63 -9.15 3.76
CA LYS A 49 15.87 -9.09 4.58
C LYS A 49 16.05 -7.77 5.33
N GLU A 50 15.38 -6.72 4.87
CA GLU A 50 15.39 -5.37 5.49
C GLU A 50 14.27 -5.20 6.53
N GLY A 51 13.51 -6.25 6.81
CA GLY A 51 12.41 -6.22 7.79
C GLY A 51 11.12 -5.57 7.26
N ARG A 52 11.00 -5.34 5.95
CA ARG A 52 9.87 -4.69 5.29
C ARG A 52 9.03 -5.71 4.53
N GLY A 53 7.72 -5.52 4.54
CA GLY A 53 6.76 -6.40 3.85
C GLY A 53 5.46 -5.69 3.53
N PRO A 54 4.48 -6.37 2.91
CA PRO A 54 3.19 -5.79 2.60
C PRO A 54 2.45 -5.38 3.87
N ALA A 55 1.74 -4.27 3.82
CA ALA A 55 0.80 -3.90 4.87
C ALA A 55 -0.57 -4.54 4.57
N PHE A 56 -1.12 -5.25 5.55
CA PHE A 56 -2.39 -5.94 5.42
C PHE A 56 -3.49 -5.19 6.18
N TYR A 57 -4.57 -4.89 5.49
CA TYR A 57 -5.78 -4.26 6.01
C TYR A 57 -6.94 -5.25 5.84
N GLY A 58 -7.36 -5.87 6.93
CA GLY A 58 -8.52 -6.76 6.95
C GLY A 58 -9.76 -6.05 7.46
N THR A 59 -10.90 -6.26 6.80
CA THR A 59 -12.21 -5.81 7.28
C THR A 59 -13.09 -7.01 7.65
N LEU A 60 -14.01 -6.82 8.59
CA LEU A 60 -14.94 -7.88 9.02
C LEU A 60 -16.25 -7.88 8.22
N PHE A 61 -16.42 -6.89 7.36
CA PHE A 61 -17.55 -6.76 6.45
C PHE A 61 -17.03 -6.77 5.02
N GLU A 62 -17.87 -6.85 4.03
CA GLU A 62 -17.45 -6.82 2.63
C GLU A 62 -17.27 -5.37 2.14
N ASP A 63 -16.57 -4.56 2.92
CA ASP A 63 -16.32 -3.13 2.75
C ASP A 63 -14.87 -2.81 2.36
N GLN A 64 -14.16 -3.78 1.75
CA GLN A 64 -12.77 -3.56 1.35
C GLN A 64 -12.61 -2.47 0.28
N ALA A 65 -13.61 -2.22 -0.55
CA ALA A 65 -13.56 -1.14 -1.53
C ALA A 65 -13.51 0.22 -0.83
N GLU A 66 -14.41 0.47 0.10
CA GLU A 66 -14.50 1.70 0.89
C GLU A 66 -13.26 1.87 1.78
N ASN A 67 -12.82 0.79 2.42
CA ASN A 67 -11.60 0.79 3.22
C ASN A 67 -10.38 1.13 2.36
N GLY A 68 -10.25 0.51 1.19
CA GLY A 68 -9.16 0.77 0.25
C GLY A 68 -9.16 2.18 -0.29
N LEU A 69 -10.31 2.75 -0.59
CA LEU A 69 -10.43 4.16 -0.95
C LEU A 69 -9.93 5.06 0.19
N GLY A 70 -10.32 4.76 1.43
CA GLY A 70 -9.82 5.47 2.61
C GLY A 70 -8.30 5.39 2.74
N VAL A 71 -7.70 4.21 2.52
CA VAL A 71 -6.24 4.01 2.53
C VAL A 71 -5.55 4.83 1.44
N VAL A 72 -6.09 4.86 0.22
CA VAL A 72 -5.53 5.66 -0.89
C VAL A 72 -5.58 7.14 -0.57
N LEU A 73 -6.73 7.64 -0.16
CA LEU A 73 -6.91 9.07 0.15
C LEU A 73 -6.00 9.51 1.31
N ALA A 74 -5.92 8.71 2.38
CA ALA A 74 -5.02 8.99 3.50
C ALA A 74 -3.54 8.97 3.07
N THR A 75 -3.14 7.99 2.26
CA THR A 75 -1.78 7.89 1.74
C THR A 75 -1.45 9.09 0.84
N LYS A 76 -2.37 9.47 -0.05
CA LYS A 76 -2.24 10.64 -0.93
C LYS A 76 -2.02 11.94 -0.14
N GLN A 77 -2.82 12.16 0.91
CA GLN A 77 -2.65 13.32 1.80
C GLN A 77 -1.31 13.30 2.53
N ARG A 78 -0.91 12.16 3.10
CA ARG A 78 0.37 12.04 3.81
C ARG A 78 1.56 12.21 2.86
N ARG A 79 1.50 11.69 1.65
CA ARG A 79 2.52 11.90 0.63
C ARG A 79 2.57 13.36 0.17
N ALA A 80 1.44 14.03 0.00
CA ALA A 80 1.40 15.46 -0.31
C ALA A 80 2.05 16.29 0.82
N TYR A 81 1.80 15.94 2.07
CA TYR A 81 2.44 16.59 3.22
C TYR A 81 3.97 16.42 3.19
N VAL A 82 4.50 15.21 3.03
CA VAL A 82 5.97 15.02 3.00
C VAL A 82 6.60 15.70 1.77
N LYS A 83 5.89 15.75 0.63
CA LYS A 83 6.32 16.52 -0.56
C LYS A 83 6.45 18.00 -0.24
N GLN A 84 5.47 18.59 0.42
CA GLN A 84 5.51 19.98 0.85
C GLN A 84 6.67 20.25 1.81
N VAL A 85 6.89 19.39 2.80
CA VAL A 85 8.01 19.52 3.74
C VAL A 85 9.37 19.44 3.02
N ALA A 86 9.53 18.52 2.07
CA ALA A 86 10.75 18.40 1.28
C ALA A 86 11.00 19.64 0.41
N GLN A 87 9.95 20.22 -0.18
CA GLN A 87 10.03 21.47 -0.94
C GLN A 87 10.41 22.67 -0.06
N GLN A 88 9.98 22.69 1.21
CA GLN A 88 10.40 23.73 2.17
C GLN A 88 11.86 23.55 2.61
N LEU A 89 12.34 22.31 2.74
CA LEU A 89 13.72 22.02 3.12
C LEU A 89 14.71 22.33 1.99
N LEU A 90 14.32 22.13 0.75
CA LEU A 90 15.18 22.25 -0.43
C LEU A 90 16.00 23.55 -0.49
N PRO A 91 15.42 24.76 -0.33
CA PRO A 91 16.18 26.00 -0.39
C PRO A 91 17.12 26.23 0.81
N LEU A 92 16.99 25.45 1.89
CA LEU A 92 17.81 25.58 3.10
C LEU A 92 19.07 24.72 3.05
N VAL A 93 19.24 23.89 2.03
CA VAL A 93 20.35 22.92 1.91
C VAL A 93 21.10 23.03 0.57
N PRO A 94 21.41 24.23 0.05
CA PRO A 94 21.99 24.39 -1.28
C PRO A 94 23.40 23.77 -1.37
N GLY A 95 23.70 23.15 -2.51
CA GLY A 95 25.02 22.56 -2.79
C GLY A 95 25.34 21.29 -2.01
N THR A 96 24.35 20.69 -1.33
CA THR A 96 24.55 19.50 -0.50
C THR A 96 24.10 18.22 -1.22
N GLU A 97 24.54 17.07 -0.70
CA GLU A 97 24.03 15.76 -1.13
C GLU A 97 22.52 15.64 -0.86
N LEU A 98 22.04 16.27 0.22
CA LEU A 98 20.62 16.27 0.58
C LEU A 98 19.78 17.03 -0.46
N GLU A 99 20.25 18.16 -0.97
CA GLU A 99 19.60 18.86 -2.09
C GLU A 99 19.45 17.95 -3.32
N THR A 100 20.51 17.26 -3.69
CA THR A 100 20.52 16.32 -4.81
C THR A 100 19.50 15.18 -4.59
N ALA A 101 19.46 14.61 -3.38
CA ALA A 101 18.54 13.54 -3.03
C ALA A 101 17.07 14.00 -3.03
N ILE A 102 16.76 15.20 -2.52
CA ILE A 102 15.42 15.79 -2.55
C ILE A 102 14.95 15.99 -4.01
N ASN A 103 15.80 16.56 -4.87
CA ASN A 103 15.45 16.80 -6.27
C ASN A 103 15.20 15.51 -7.04
N ALA A 104 16.03 14.48 -6.84
CA ALA A 104 15.83 13.15 -7.42
C ALA A 104 14.48 12.54 -6.99
N TRP A 105 14.21 12.57 -5.69
CA TRP A 105 12.95 12.04 -5.12
C TRP A 105 11.72 12.80 -5.62
N LEU A 106 11.77 14.13 -5.75
CA LEU A 106 10.68 14.93 -6.30
C LEU A 106 10.42 14.61 -7.78
N SER A 107 11.47 14.36 -8.55
CA SER A 107 11.36 14.00 -9.97
C SER A 107 10.75 12.63 -10.20
N SER A 108 11.00 11.68 -9.31
CA SER A 108 10.48 10.31 -9.37
C SER A 108 9.21 10.09 -8.55
N PHE A 109 8.60 11.15 -7.99
CA PHE A 109 7.55 11.09 -6.96
C PHE A 109 6.38 10.16 -7.31
N ASP A 110 5.97 10.12 -8.56
CA ASP A 110 4.83 9.34 -9.03
C ASP A 110 5.23 8.01 -9.73
N ASP A 111 6.52 7.76 -9.91
CA ASP A 111 7.04 6.50 -10.44
C ASP A 111 7.24 5.48 -9.31
N LEU A 112 6.66 4.29 -9.43
CA LEU A 112 6.68 3.29 -8.37
C LEU A 112 8.07 2.75 -8.07
N ASP A 113 8.86 2.50 -9.12
CA ASP A 113 10.16 1.83 -8.97
C ASP A 113 11.28 2.82 -8.72
N ALA A 114 11.35 3.89 -9.50
CA ALA A 114 12.35 4.94 -9.32
C ALA A 114 12.18 5.64 -7.97
N ASN A 115 10.94 5.93 -7.56
CA ASN A 115 10.66 6.59 -6.30
C ASN A 115 11.11 5.78 -5.07
N ASP A 116 11.00 4.43 -5.08
CA ASP A 116 11.48 3.62 -3.96
C ASP A 116 13.00 3.74 -3.78
N ALA A 117 13.76 3.69 -4.88
CA ALA A 117 15.21 3.86 -4.84
C ALA A 117 15.61 5.25 -4.34
N ASP A 118 14.93 6.30 -4.82
CA ASP A 118 15.23 7.67 -4.43
C ASP A 118 14.74 8.00 -3.02
N ALA A 119 13.64 7.41 -2.55
CA ALA A 119 13.21 7.50 -1.15
C ALA A 119 14.23 6.93 -0.17
N ARG A 120 14.89 5.81 -0.55
CA ARG A 120 15.99 5.23 0.25
C ARG A 120 17.20 6.15 0.31
N LYS A 121 17.60 6.73 -0.83
CA LYS A 121 18.71 7.71 -0.89
C LYS A 121 18.38 8.95 -0.06
N LEU A 122 17.16 9.48 -0.20
CA LEU A 122 16.71 10.63 0.58
C LEU A 122 16.72 10.33 2.08
N THR A 123 16.25 9.15 2.50
CA THR A 123 16.28 8.75 3.90
C THR A 123 17.72 8.70 4.43
N ALA A 124 18.65 8.09 3.68
CA ALA A 124 20.05 8.02 4.07
C ALA A 124 20.71 9.40 4.15
N ALA A 125 20.43 10.28 3.19
CA ALA A 125 20.92 11.65 3.19
C ALA A 125 20.38 12.47 4.38
N LEU A 126 19.10 12.29 4.74
CA LEU A 126 18.49 12.91 5.92
C LEU A 126 19.12 12.42 7.23
N GLU A 127 19.39 11.11 7.35
CA GLU A 127 19.98 10.50 8.54
C GLU A 127 21.47 10.90 8.72
N SER A 128 22.19 11.20 7.64
CA SER A 128 23.60 11.60 7.68
C SER A 128 23.83 13.12 7.79
N ALA A 129 22.81 13.92 7.48
CA ALA A 129 22.94 15.37 7.42
C ALA A 129 23.10 16.02 8.82
N SER A 130 24.08 16.87 8.97
CA SER A 130 24.25 17.70 10.18
C SER A 130 23.54 19.04 9.99
N LEU A 131 22.26 19.10 10.33
CA LEU A 131 21.40 20.27 10.15
C LEU A 131 21.13 20.98 11.47
N THR A 132 20.84 22.29 11.41
CA THR A 132 20.49 23.13 12.57
C THR A 132 19.29 24.01 12.25
N GLY A 133 18.61 24.51 13.28
CA GLY A 133 17.47 25.41 13.13
C GLY A 133 16.32 24.81 12.32
N GLU A 134 15.71 25.60 11.48
CA GLU A 134 14.53 25.22 10.66
C GLU A 134 14.80 24.00 9.76
N ALA A 135 16.00 23.90 9.18
CA ALA A 135 16.35 22.75 8.34
C ALA A 135 16.33 21.44 9.13
N ALA A 136 16.80 21.47 10.37
CA ALA A 136 16.75 20.27 11.25
C ALA A 136 15.31 19.88 11.60
N GLU A 137 14.44 20.83 11.88
CA GLU A 137 13.01 20.57 12.19
C GLU A 137 12.29 19.96 10.99
N LEU A 138 12.54 20.45 9.78
CA LEU A 138 11.95 19.91 8.55
C LEU A 138 12.48 18.50 8.24
N ALA A 139 13.77 18.26 8.41
CA ALA A 139 14.36 16.93 8.25
C ALA A 139 13.78 15.93 9.26
N GLU A 140 13.57 16.32 10.51
CA GLU A 140 12.92 15.49 11.53
C GLU A 140 11.48 15.12 11.13
N LYS A 141 10.72 16.08 10.56
CA LYS A 141 9.36 15.80 10.05
C LYS A 141 9.38 14.78 8.94
N LEU A 142 10.35 14.84 8.01
CA LEU A 142 10.51 13.84 6.94
C LEU A 142 10.89 12.48 7.52
N LEU A 143 11.84 12.41 8.44
CA LEU A 143 12.27 11.16 9.07
C LEU A 143 11.14 10.49 9.89
N LYS A 144 10.31 11.26 10.59
CA LYS A 144 9.11 10.76 11.29
C LYS A 144 8.06 10.16 10.34
N ASN A 145 8.08 10.58 9.09
CA ASN A 145 7.15 10.11 8.04
C ASN A 145 7.88 9.35 6.92
N LYS A 146 9.04 8.77 7.18
CA LYS A 146 9.87 8.11 6.15
C LYS A 146 9.18 6.94 5.44
N ASP A 147 8.21 6.31 6.08
CA ASP A 147 7.33 5.29 5.51
C ASP A 147 6.46 5.81 4.34
N GLN A 148 6.25 7.13 4.25
CA GLN A 148 5.49 7.80 3.19
C GLN A 148 6.37 8.36 2.05
N LEU A 149 7.68 8.28 2.16
CA LEU A 149 8.58 8.72 1.09
C LEU A 149 8.50 7.81 -0.14
N GLY A 150 8.39 6.50 0.05
CA GLY A 150 8.20 5.55 -1.05
C GLY A 150 6.74 5.46 -1.52
N LYS A 151 6.52 5.45 -2.85
CA LYS A 151 5.19 5.23 -3.42
C LYS A 151 4.70 3.83 -3.06
N LYS A 152 3.40 3.69 -2.78
CA LYS A 152 2.73 2.42 -2.48
C LYS A 152 1.68 2.11 -3.53
N VAL A 153 1.39 0.82 -3.69
CA VAL A 153 0.28 0.31 -4.52
C VAL A 153 -0.79 -0.23 -3.59
N VAL A 154 -2.02 0.12 -3.85
CA VAL A 154 -3.17 -0.42 -3.11
C VAL A 154 -3.86 -1.48 -3.96
N TRP A 155 -4.05 -2.65 -3.39
CA TRP A 155 -4.77 -3.76 -3.99
C TRP A 155 -5.99 -4.10 -3.15
N LEU A 156 -7.17 -4.02 -3.77
CA LEU A 156 -8.41 -4.61 -3.26
C LEU A 156 -8.46 -6.04 -3.76
N PHE A 157 -8.57 -6.98 -2.84
CA PHE A 157 -8.60 -8.40 -3.17
C PHE A 157 -9.80 -9.06 -2.50
N GLY A 158 -10.59 -9.79 -3.26
CA GLY A 158 -11.76 -10.49 -2.74
C GLY A 158 -12.45 -11.34 -3.79
N GLY A 159 -13.54 -12.00 -3.37
CA GLY A 159 -14.31 -12.89 -4.20
C GLY A 159 -15.59 -12.25 -4.76
N ASP A 160 -16.41 -13.09 -5.37
CA ASP A 160 -17.65 -12.79 -6.06
C ASP A 160 -18.68 -12.08 -5.18
N GLY A 161 -18.91 -12.60 -3.97
CA GLY A 161 -19.91 -12.06 -3.05
C GLY A 161 -19.64 -10.60 -2.71
N TRP A 162 -18.38 -10.25 -2.53
CA TRP A 162 -18.00 -8.85 -2.40
C TRP A 162 -18.23 -8.08 -3.70
N ALA A 163 -17.60 -8.51 -4.78
CA ALA A 163 -17.50 -7.71 -5.99
C ALA A 163 -18.83 -7.56 -6.73
N TYR A 164 -19.66 -8.60 -6.73
CA TYR A 164 -20.87 -8.63 -7.56
C TYR A 164 -22.17 -8.52 -6.79
N ASP A 165 -22.11 -8.63 -5.46
CA ASP A 165 -23.28 -8.65 -4.58
C ASP A 165 -23.17 -7.59 -3.46
N ILE A 166 -22.76 -7.99 -2.25
CA ILE A 166 -22.87 -7.15 -1.05
C ILE A 166 -21.98 -5.91 -1.14
N GLY A 167 -20.78 -6.05 -1.69
CA GLY A 167 -19.81 -4.96 -1.82
C GLY A 167 -19.86 -4.19 -3.14
N TYR A 168 -20.78 -4.56 -4.05
CA TYR A 168 -20.85 -3.96 -5.38
C TYR A 168 -20.98 -2.43 -5.37
N GLY A 169 -21.85 -1.89 -4.51
CA GLY A 169 -22.09 -0.44 -4.45
C GLY A 169 -20.84 0.36 -4.07
N GLY A 170 -20.04 -0.14 -3.13
CA GLY A 170 -18.76 0.46 -2.77
C GLY A 170 -17.72 0.32 -3.88
N LEU A 171 -17.65 -0.85 -4.50
CA LEU A 171 -16.72 -1.10 -5.60
C LEU A 171 -17.05 -0.22 -6.81
N ASP A 172 -18.32 -0.09 -7.19
CA ASP A 172 -18.78 0.78 -8.28
C ASP A 172 -18.35 2.24 -8.03
N HIS A 173 -18.56 2.73 -6.81
CA HIS A 173 -18.14 4.08 -6.42
C HIS A 173 -16.61 4.26 -6.52
N VAL A 174 -15.85 3.28 -6.04
CA VAL A 174 -14.38 3.32 -6.09
C VAL A 174 -13.88 3.35 -7.54
N MET A 175 -14.43 2.53 -8.42
CA MET A 175 -14.09 2.53 -9.84
C MET A 175 -14.45 3.86 -10.51
N ALA A 176 -15.59 4.44 -10.17
CA ALA A 176 -16.02 5.73 -10.68
C ALA A 176 -15.16 6.91 -10.15
N SER A 177 -14.47 6.75 -9.01
CA SER A 177 -13.65 7.81 -8.41
C SER A 177 -12.40 8.18 -9.23
N GLY A 178 -11.89 7.27 -10.06
CA GLY A 178 -10.66 7.44 -10.83
C GLY A 178 -9.37 7.48 -9.98
N GLU A 179 -9.44 7.07 -8.71
CA GLU A 179 -8.26 6.98 -7.85
C GLU A 179 -7.35 5.80 -8.25
N ASP A 180 -6.05 5.90 -7.94
CA ASP A 180 -5.03 4.89 -8.26
C ASP A 180 -5.18 3.67 -7.33
N ILE A 181 -6.15 2.82 -7.65
CA ILE A 181 -6.47 1.59 -6.93
C ILE A 181 -6.48 0.41 -7.91
N ASN A 182 -5.90 -0.71 -7.48
CA ASN A 182 -5.97 -1.95 -8.21
C ASN A 182 -7.02 -2.87 -7.59
N VAL A 183 -7.86 -3.46 -8.43
CA VAL A 183 -8.91 -4.39 -8.01
C VAL A 183 -8.61 -5.78 -8.57
N PHE A 184 -8.61 -6.77 -7.69
CA PHE A 184 -8.44 -8.17 -8.07
C PHE A 184 -9.60 -9.00 -7.51
N VAL A 185 -10.46 -9.48 -8.40
CA VAL A 185 -11.59 -10.35 -8.06
C VAL A 185 -11.22 -11.79 -8.38
N VAL A 186 -11.35 -12.66 -7.38
CA VAL A 186 -11.25 -14.11 -7.56
C VAL A 186 -12.66 -14.62 -7.84
N ASP A 187 -12.98 -14.78 -9.11
CA ASP A 187 -14.30 -15.19 -9.58
C ASP A 187 -14.43 -16.71 -9.54
N THR A 188 -15.29 -17.22 -8.69
CA THR A 188 -15.62 -18.63 -8.53
C THR A 188 -17.10 -18.92 -8.82
N GLU A 189 -17.88 -17.90 -9.18
CA GLU A 189 -19.32 -17.93 -9.42
C GLU A 189 -20.17 -18.32 -8.19
N VAL A 190 -19.54 -18.34 -7.00
CA VAL A 190 -20.19 -18.74 -5.75
C VAL A 190 -19.65 -17.98 -4.54
N TYR A 191 -20.45 -17.92 -3.48
CA TYR A 191 -19.96 -17.61 -2.13
C TYR A 191 -19.19 -18.80 -1.55
N SER A 192 -17.95 -18.96 -1.93
CA SER A 192 -17.16 -20.16 -1.61
C SER A 192 -16.93 -20.35 -0.11
N ASN A 193 -16.70 -19.27 0.65
CA ASN A 193 -16.39 -19.34 2.08
C ASN A 193 -17.58 -19.81 2.93
N THR A 194 -18.80 -19.44 2.57
CA THR A 194 -20.02 -19.73 3.35
C THR A 194 -20.72 -21.02 2.95
N GLY A 195 -20.26 -21.71 1.90
CA GLY A 195 -20.75 -23.02 1.53
C GLY A 195 -21.24 -23.16 0.07
N GLY A 196 -20.80 -22.28 -0.83
CA GLY A 196 -21.07 -22.42 -2.24
C GLY A 196 -22.46 -21.96 -2.69
N GLN A 197 -23.04 -20.98 -2.01
CA GLN A 197 -24.27 -20.32 -2.47
C GLN A 197 -24.00 -19.63 -3.81
N SER A 198 -25.03 -19.53 -4.65
CA SER A 198 -24.94 -18.82 -5.93
C SER A 198 -24.59 -17.35 -5.71
N SER A 199 -23.61 -16.85 -6.43
CA SER A 199 -23.30 -15.43 -6.59
C SER A 199 -23.92 -14.89 -7.89
N LYS A 200 -24.05 -13.60 -8.03
CA LYS A 200 -24.49 -12.97 -9.29
C LYS A 200 -23.41 -12.95 -10.32
#